data_117fbc253fd2d108d6f230fb05aa3cd2
#
_entry.id   117fbc253fd2d108d6f230fb05aa3cd2
#
_cell.length_a   1.000
_cell.length_b   1.000
_cell.length_c   1.000
_cell.angle_alpha   90.00
_cell.angle_beta   90.00
_cell.angle_gamma   90.00
#
_symmetry.space_group_name_H-M   'P 1'
#
loop_
_entity.id
_entity.type
_entity.pdbx_description
1 polymer ?
#
loop_
_entity_poly.entity_id
_entity_poly.type
_entity_poly.pdbx_seq_one_letter_code
_entity_poly.pdbx_strand_id
1 'polypeptide(L)'
;MRLGTLILPTCFGLKEFPFLKNDFKYQQTVLDMLKNDKQLSAENLLVVKQKMKWAVEPIRQDKSLSKADADERIFKCWQSLHEIVLHDASWCYGKDVGSMPYYQALKYTNMRINDALGEILGLVYPKYPLSEGPPGILGPFDEEEAEKARSNLNKNGYHIMSKRLKPELVSQIQRSLSNLTYKNHPKFDPTVRDGSVNFVEDQRETIEKVPMSIDLMLDPTIMHIVQDYLGAAPVNMQVNTWWSVAGGGASITQMWHQDFTWVKFIKIFVYVNNVYKANGAHRYIPGSFKDISHVLELKHGDYEVSNRVSEAEIQKLYPGKETYMEGPAGTILLEDTRGFHAGVPLKEGYRQLMQWEFAISNYRYDWNEWAVTRIC
;
A
#
# COMPACT_ATOMS: atom_id res chain seq x y z
N MET A 1 -11.74 22.27 -29.91
CA MET A 1 -11.93 22.40 -28.46
C MET A 1 -10.56 22.67 -27.85
N ARG A 2 -10.36 23.82 -27.22
CA ARG A 2 -9.08 24.20 -26.61
C ARG A 2 -8.95 23.48 -25.28
N LEU A 3 -7.94 22.64 -25.14
CA LEU A 3 -7.49 22.11 -23.86
C LEU A 3 -7.00 23.28 -23.00
N GLY A 4 -7.74 23.59 -21.96
CA GLY A 4 -7.32 24.57 -20.98
C GLY A 4 -6.08 24.08 -20.25
N THR A 5 -5.03 24.88 -20.31
CA THR A 5 -3.81 24.71 -19.53
C THR A 5 -4.17 24.76 -18.04
N LEU A 6 -4.21 23.59 -17.37
CA LEU A 6 -4.24 23.54 -15.92
C LEU A 6 -2.90 24.12 -15.43
N ILE A 7 -2.96 25.33 -14.90
CA ILE A 7 -1.86 25.91 -14.13
C ILE A 7 -1.75 25.07 -12.87
N LEU A 8 -0.75 24.20 -12.81
CA LEU A 8 -0.35 23.49 -11.59
C LEU A 8 -0.08 24.51 -10.49
N PRO A 9 -0.68 24.38 -9.30
CA PRO A 9 -0.24 25.20 -8.17
C PRO A 9 1.23 24.86 -7.93
N THR A 10 2.08 25.83 -8.15
CA THR A 10 3.48 25.80 -7.74
C THR A 10 3.53 25.40 -6.28
N CYS A 11 4.38 24.44 -5.93
CA CYS A 11 4.68 24.04 -4.56
C CYS A 11 4.95 25.28 -3.71
N PHE A 12 3.96 25.75 -2.97
CA PHE A 12 4.15 26.78 -1.96
C PHE A 12 5.01 26.18 -0.85
N GLY A 13 6.30 26.44 -0.92
CA GLY A 13 7.20 26.01 0.14
C GLY A 13 6.79 26.71 1.44
N LEU A 14 6.86 26.01 2.56
CA LEU A 14 6.62 26.53 3.92
C LEU A 14 7.34 27.86 4.23
N LYS A 15 8.27 28.29 3.38
CA LYS A 15 8.92 29.61 3.45
C LYS A 15 7.93 30.77 3.33
N GLU A 16 6.76 30.55 2.71
CA GLU A 16 5.74 31.58 2.50
C GLU A 16 4.75 31.72 3.67
N PHE A 17 4.83 30.79 4.67
CA PHE A 17 4.00 30.82 5.86
C PHE A 17 4.81 30.82 7.17
N PRO A 18 5.75 31.78 7.38
CA PRO A 18 6.59 31.78 8.59
C PRO A 18 5.78 31.96 9.89
N PHE A 19 4.56 32.47 9.83
CA PHE A 19 3.66 32.63 10.97
C PHE A 19 2.91 31.36 11.36
N LEU A 20 2.92 30.32 10.53
CA LEU A 20 2.30 29.02 10.84
C LEU A 20 3.16 28.14 11.77
N LYS A 21 4.38 28.57 12.11
CA LYS A 21 5.24 27.89 13.09
C LYS A 21 4.75 27.98 14.54
N ASN A 22 3.73 28.81 14.81
CA ASN A 22 3.08 28.82 16.12
C ASN A 22 2.05 27.69 16.16
N ASP A 23 2.33 26.64 16.93
CA ASP A 23 1.59 25.37 17.02
C ASP A 23 0.05 25.56 17.04
N PHE A 24 -0.47 26.38 17.93
CA PHE A 24 -1.92 26.57 18.07
C PHE A 24 -2.58 27.22 16.84
N LYS A 25 -1.95 28.24 16.26
CA LYS A 25 -2.47 28.90 15.05
C LYS A 25 -2.45 27.97 13.85
N TYR A 26 -1.38 27.19 13.73
CA TYR A 26 -1.26 26.20 12.65
C TYR A 26 -2.32 25.10 12.75
N GLN A 27 -2.53 24.53 13.94
CA GLN A 27 -3.58 23.56 14.20
C GLN A 27 -4.96 24.09 13.80
N GLN A 28 -5.28 25.31 14.23
CA GLN A 28 -6.58 25.92 13.92
C GLN A 28 -6.73 26.14 12.41
N THR A 29 -5.69 26.64 11.74
CA THR A 29 -5.70 26.84 10.27
C THR A 29 -5.96 25.52 9.53
N VAL A 30 -5.26 24.43 9.88
CA VAL A 30 -5.46 23.11 9.26
C VAL A 30 -6.89 22.62 9.47
N LEU A 31 -7.45 22.80 10.68
CA LEU A 31 -8.82 22.39 10.96
C LEU A 31 -9.86 23.23 10.20
N ASP A 32 -9.63 24.51 10.05
CA ASP A 32 -10.52 25.39 9.28
C ASP A 32 -10.46 25.05 7.78
N MET A 33 -9.27 24.72 7.25
CA MET A 33 -9.13 24.22 5.89
C MET A 33 -9.83 22.88 5.68
N LEU A 34 -9.66 21.93 6.62
CA LEU A 34 -10.37 20.64 6.58
C LEU A 34 -11.90 20.83 6.61
N LYS A 35 -12.38 21.75 7.43
CA LYS A 35 -13.81 22.07 7.50
C LYS A 35 -14.34 22.59 6.16
N ASN A 36 -13.61 23.49 5.53
CA ASN A 36 -14.06 24.18 4.34
C ASN A 36 -13.83 23.38 3.06
N ASP A 37 -12.64 22.79 2.91
CA ASP A 37 -12.23 22.11 1.67
C ASP A 37 -12.75 20.67 1.58
N LYS A 38 -12.86 19.99 2.73
CA LYS A 38 -13.34 18.59 2.76
C LYS A 38 -14.74 18.46 3.36
N GLN A 39 -15.40 19.55 3.71
CA GLN A 39 -16.78 19.60 4.25
C GLN A 39 -16.98 18.70 5.48
N LEU A 40 -15.99 18.64 6.36
CA LEU A 40 -16.08 17.84 7.57
C LEU A 40 -17.03 18.52 8.60
N SER A 41 -17.86 17.70 9.23
CA SER A 41 -18.73 18.14 10.33
C SER A 41 -17.93 18.58 11.56
N ALA A 42 -18.54 19.35 12.45
CA ALA A 42 -17.92 19.73 13.72
C ALA A 42 -17.53 18.51 14.57
N GLU A 43 -18.32 17.44 14.51
CA GLU A 43 -18.06 16.16 15.20
C GLU A 43 -16.80 15.49 14.61
N ASN A 44 -16.70 15.38 13.28
CA ASN A 44 -15.53 14.82 12.62
C ASN A 44 -14.26 15.63 12.90
N LEU A 45 -14.35 16.96 12.98
CA LEU A 45 -13.21 17.80 13.36
C LEU A 45 -12.74 17.55 14.80
N LEU A 46 -13.69 17.21 15.71
CA LEU A 46 -13.33 16.82 17.07
C LEU A 46 -12.55 15.49 17.06
N VAL A 47 -12.97 14.52 16.25
CA VAL A 47 -12.24 13.26 16.06
C VAL A 47 -10.83 13.53 15.52
N VAL A 48 -10.70 14.38 14.50
CA VAL A 48 -9.38 14.79 13.97
C VAL A 48 -8.47 15.31 15.09
N LYS A 49 -8.97 16.26 15.90
CA LYS A 49 -8.20 16.80 17.04
C LYS A 49 -7.78 15.73 18.03
N GLN A 50 -8.68 14.83 18.38
CA GLN A 50 -8.40 13.74 19.32
C GLN A 50 -7.35 12.76 18.78
N LYS A 51 -7.45 12.38 17.49
CA LYS A 51 -6.48 11.47 16.86
C LYS A 51 -5.11 12.09 16.73
N MET A 52 -5.02 13.35 16.32
CA MET A 52 -3.73 14.06 16.26
C MET A 52 -3.13 14.21 17.67
N LYS A 53 -3.94 14.58 18.68
CA LYS A 53 -3.47 14.62 20.08
C LYS A 53 -2.89 13.27 20.52
N TRP A 54 -3.61 12.18 20.26
CA TRP A 54 -3.15 10.83 20.57
C TRP A 54 -1.85 10.47 19.85
N ALA A 55 -1.72 10.83 18.58
CA ALA A 55 -0.51 10.51 17.79
C ALA A 55 0.75 11.22 18.34
N VAL A 56 0.63 12.48 18.77
CA VAL A 56 1.77 13.29 19.24
C VAL A 56 2.06 13.15 20.73
N GLU A 57 1.22 12.46 21.49
CA GLU A 57 1.36 12.31 22.94
C GLU A 57 2.72 11.75 23.37
N PRO A 58 3.30 10.70 22.71
CA PRO A 58 4.65 10.20 23.06
C PRO A 58 5.72 11.27 22.92
N ILE A 59 5.64 12.16 21.92
CA ILE A 59 6.58 13.26 21.73
C ILE A 59 6.50 14.24 22.89
N ARG A 60 5.28 14.56 23.37
CA ARG A 60 5.05 15.45 24.51
C ARG A 60 5.56 14.89 25.83
N GLN A 61 5.55 13.58 25.97
CA GLN A 61 5.96 12.87 27.19
C GLN A 61 7.46 12.53 27.22
N ASP A 62 8.16 12.68 26.11
CA ASP A 62 9.58 12.36 26.00
C ASP A 62 10.44 13.41 26.71
N LYS A 63 10.86 13.07 27.92
CA LYS A 63 11.70 13.95 28.77
C LYS A 63 13.13 14.13 28.24
N SER A 64 13.56 13.35 27.25
CA SER A 64 14.88 13.49 26.62
C SER A 64 14.91 14.63 25.59
N LEU A 65 13.75 15.11 25.16
CA LEU A 65 13.62 16.18 24.18
C LEU A 65 13.59 17.55 24.87
N SER A 66 14.26 18.52 24.27
CA SER A 66 14.01 19.92 24.58
C SER A 66 12.58 20.32 24.14
N LYS A 67 12.04 21.37 24.77
CA LYS A 67 10.71 21.87 24.36
C LYS A 67 10.70 22.26 22.87
N ALA A 68 11.78 22.87 22.37
CA ALA A 68 11.88 23.28 20.98
C ALA A 68 11.85 22.08 20.01
N ASP A 69 12.58 21.00 20.34
CA ASP A 69 12.59 19.78 19.53
C ASP A 69 11.23 19.09 19.55
N ALA A 70 10.56 19.02 20.71
CA ALA A 70 9.22 18.46 20.81
C ALA A 70 8.20 19.27 19.98
N ASP A 71 8.24 20.59 20.08
CA ASP A 71 7.36 21.48 19.31
C ASP A 71 7.61 21.35 17.79
N GLU A 72 8.86 21.21 17.35
CA GLU A 72 9.19 20.97 15.94
C GLU A 72 8.64 19.62 15.45
N ARG A 73 8.83 18.54 16.23
CA ARG A 73 8.32 17.22 15.85
C ARG A 73 6.79 17.17 15.80
N ILE A 74 6.11 17.84 16.73
CA ILE A 74 4.65 17.98 16.72
C ILE A 74 4.19 18.79 15.51
N PHE A 75 4.91 19.88 15.17
CA PHE A 75 4.64 20.64 13.97
C PHE A 75 4.72 19.78 12.70
N LYS A 76 5.76 18.92 12.59
CA LYS A 76 5.88 17.96 11.47
C LYS A 76 4.68 17.01 11.36
N CYS A 77 4.11 16.58 12.49
CA CYS A 77 2.90 15.75 12.48
C CYS A 77 1.69 16.50 11.91
N TRP A 78 1.46 17.76 12.30
CA TRP A 78 0.39 18.59 11.74
C TRP A 78 0.63 18.93 10.26
N GLN A 79 1.88 19.16 9.89
CA GLN A 79 2.29 19.36 8.52
C GLN A 79 1.96 18.13 7.67
N SER A 80 2.21 16.92 8.20
CA SER A 80 1.82 15.67 7.53
C SER A 80 0.32 15.58 7.28
N LEU A 81 -0.50 15.98 8.25
CA LEU A 81 -1.95 16.04 8.08
C LEU A 81 -2.35 17.00 6.96
N HIS A 82 -1.78 18.20 6.96
CA HIS A 82 -2.03 19.20 5.92
C HIS A 82 -1.68 18.67 4.54
N GLU A 83 -0.49 18.09 4.38
CA GLU A 83 0.01 17.61 3.11
C GLU A 83 -0.79 16.43 2.57
N ILE A 84 -1.13 15.46 3.43
CA ILE A 84 -1.80 14.23 3.00
C ILE A 84 -3.29 14.45 2.75
N VAL A 85 -3.96 15.21 3.61
CA VAL A 85 -5.41 15.34 3.54
C VAL A 85 -5.86 16.49 2.64
N LEU A 86 -5.12 17.61 2.64
CA LEU A 86 -5.54 18.82 1.92
C LEU A 86 -4.90 18.96 0.54
N HIS A 87 -3.69 18.46 0.34
CA HIS A 87 -2.97 18.63 -0.91
C HIS A 87 -2.93 17.39 -1.80
N ASP A 88 -3.68 16.32 -1.49
CA ASP A 88 -3.58 15.07 -2.24
C ASP A 88 -2.10 14.80 -2.57
N ALA A 89 -1.38 14.18 -1.67
CA ALA A 89 0.08 14.13 -1.68
C ALA A 89 0.72 13.35 -2.85
N SER A 90 0.11 13.43 -4.00
CA SER A 90 0.62 12.97 -5.29
C SER A 90 2.04 13.50 -5.62
N TRP A 91 2.48 14.59 -4.97
CA TRP A 91 3.81 15.18 -5.13
C TRP A 91 4.94 14.45 -4.36
N CYS A 92 4.59 13.44 -3.56
CA CYS A 92 5.56 12.72 -2.74
C CYS A 92 6.48 11.78 -3.54
N TYR A 93 6.11 11.41 -4.74
CA TYR A 93 6.87 10.46 -5.54
C TYR A 93 8.05 11.13 -6.26
N GLY A 94 9.28 10.66 -6.00
CA GLY A 94 10.50 11.09 -6.69
C GLY A 94 11.33 12.16 -5.97
N LYS A 95 10.97 12.55 -4.73
CA LYS A 95 11.80 13.38 -3.86
C LYS A 95 12.53 12.53 -2.82
N ASP A 96 13.52 13.12 -2.15
CA ASP A 96 14.15 12.49 -0.98
C ASP A 96 13.07 12.22 0.09
N VAL A 97 12.63 10.98 0.10
CA VAL A 97 11.52 10.50 0.93
C VAL A 97 11.82 10.74 2.42
N GLY A 98 13.10 10.58 2.82
CA GLY A 98 13.52 10.74 4.22
C GLY A 98 13.36 12.17 4.76
N SER A 99 13.38 13.19 3.89
CA SER A 99 13.20 14.59 4.28
C SER A 99 11.76 15.03 4.43
N MET A 100 10.80 14.20 4.02
CA MET A 100 9.38 14.56 4.02
C MET A 100 8.78 14.55 5.42
N PRO A 101 7.95 15.55 5.77
CA PRO A 101 7.32 15.65 7.08
C PRO A 101 6.59 14.38 7.50
N TYR A 102 5.91 13.71 6.58
CA TYR A 102 5.21 12.46 6.85
C TYR A 102 6.14 11.34 7.32
N TYR A 103 7.24 11.10 6.62
CA TYR A 103 8.18 10.04 7.00
C TYR A 103 8.94 10.35 8.30
N GLN A 104 9.23 11.63 8.53
CA GLN A 104 9.79 12.06 9.81
C GLN A 104 8.77 11.85 10.94
N ALA A 105 7.50 12.21 10.72
CA ALA A 105 6.44 12.00 11.69
C ALA A 105 6.19 10.51 11.98
N LEU A 106 6.28 9.62 10.98
CA LEU A 106 6.24 8.17 11.19
C LEU A 106 7.28 7.73 12.22
N LYS A 107 8.55 8.17 12.03
CA LYS A 107 9.66 7.85 12.95
C LYS A 107 9.39 8.40 14.35
N TYR A 108 9.03 9.69 14.46
CA TYR A 108 8.82 10.35 15.77
C TYR A 108 7.67 9.76 16.58
N THR A 109 6.71 9.15 15.94
CA THR A 109 5.49 8.63 16.58
C THR A 109 5.40 7.11 16.58
N ASN A 110 6.43 6.41 16.10
CA ASN A 110 6.40 4.96 15.87
C ASN A 110 5.08 4.50 15.23
N MET A 111 4.79 5.00 14.02
CA MET A 111 3.58 4.72 13.24
C MET A 111 2.26 5.32 13.76
N ARG A 112 2.18 5.88 14.97
CA ARG A 112 0.91 6.39 15.50
C ARG A 112 0.29 7.49 14.62
N ILE A 113 1.13 8.33 13.98
CA ILE A 113 0.64 9.31 13.01
C ILE A 113 -0.03 8.64 11.82
N ASN A 114 0.49 7.51 11.36
CA ASN A 114 -0.06 6.76 10.24
C ASN A 114 -1.48 6.23 10.56
N ASP A 115 -1.66 5.68 11.76
CA ASP A 115 -2.96 5.20 12.21
C ASP A 115 -3.96 6.37 12.34
N ALA A 116 -3.52 7.48 12.92
CA ALA A 116 -4.36 8.69 13.04
C ALA A 116 -4.78 9.23 11.66
N LEU A 117 -3.83 9.34 10.71
CA LEU A 117 -4.11 9.79 9.34
C LEU A 117 -5.03 8.81 8.60
N GLY A 118 -4.85 7.51 8.79
CA GLY A 118 -5.73 6.48 8.24
C GLY A 118 -7.18 6.65 8.68
N GLU A 119 -7.42 6.87 9.98
CA GLU A 119 -8.77 7.14 10.49
C GLU A 119 -9.35 8.48 10.00
N ILE A 120 -8.52 9.52 9.93
CA ILE A 120 -8.93 10.83 9.41
C ILE A 120 -9.30 10.75 7.93
N LEU A 121 -8.51 10.04 7.12
CA LEU A 121 -8.82 9.82 5.71
C LEU A 121 -10.13 9.05 5.53
N GLY A 122 -10.47 8.12 6.44
CA GLY A 122 -11.77 7.44 6.46
C GLY A 122 -12.94 8.39 6.68
N LEU A 123 -12.75 9.48 7.43
CA LEU A 123 -13.78 10.54 7.59
C LEU A 123 -13.91 11.40 6.33
N VAL A 124 -12.81 11.63 5.64
CA VAL A 124 -12.75 12.43 4.40
C VAL A 124 -13.30 11.67 3.19
N TYR A 125 -13.01 10.36 3.13
CA TYR A 125 -13.41 9.46 2.04
C TYR A 125 -14.21 8.28 2.61
N PRO A 126 -15.47 8.52 3.04
CA PRO A 126 -16.27 7.48 3.70
C PRO A 126 -16.49 6.29 2.77
N LYS A 127 -16.66 5.12 3.36
CA LYS A 127 -16.97 3.88 2.65
C LYS A 127 -18.15 4.05 1.72
N TYR A 128 -18.10 3.42 0.56
CA TYR A 128 -19.28 3.27 -0.30
C TYR A 128 -20.28 2.31 0.35
N PRO A 129 -21.57 2.56 0.23
CA PRO A 129 -22.57 1.55 0.53
C PRO A 129 -22.40 0.42 -0.50
N LEU A 130 -21.84 -0.71 -0.07
CA LEU A 130 -21.80 -1.90 -0.89
C LEU A 130 -23.17 -2.56 -0.76
N SER A 131 -24.00 -2.41 -1.77
CA SER A 131 -25.28 -3.14 -1.88
C SER A 131 -24.99 -4.61 -2.20
N GLU A 132 -25.96 -5.50 -1.90
CA GLU A 132 -25.96 -6.85 -2.44
C GLU A 132 -26.04 -6.77 -3.97
N GLY A 133 -24.88 -6.71 -4.60
CA GLY A 133 -24.73 -6.67 -6.06
C GLY A 133 -24.87 -8.05 -6.68
N PRO A 134 -24.82 -8.15 -8.02
CA PRO A 134 -24.75 -9.44 -8.69
C PRO A 134 -23.53 -10.23 -8.20
N PRO A 135 -23.56 -11.58 -8.31
CA PRO A 135 -22.40 -12.40 -8.01
C PRO A 135 -21.16 -11.95 -8.78
N GLY A 136 -20.03 -11.85 -8.08
CA GLY A 136 -18.73 -11.54 -8.69
C GLY A 136 -18.07 -12.77 -9.30
N ILE A 137 -16.81 -12.62 -9.67
CA ILE A 137 -16.00 -13.70 -10.27
C ILE A 137 -15.79 -14.90 -9.30
N LEU A 138 -15.85 -14.63 -7.99
CA LEU A 138 -15.77 -15.64 -6.93
C LEU A 138 -17.16 -16.15 -6.49
N GLY A 139 -18.23 -15.60 -7.03
CA GLY A 139 -19.61 -15.92 -6.71
C GLY A 139 -20.32 -14.81 -5.91
N PRO A 140 -21.42 -15.16 -5.20
CA PRO A 140 -22.09 -14.22 -4.33
C PRO A 140 -21.17 -13.73 -3.22
N PHE A 141 -21.50 -12.58 -2.63
CA PHE A 141 -20.84 -12.06 -1.43
C PHE A 141 -20.76 -13.14 -0.33
N ASP A 142 -19.58 -13.26 0.25
CA ASP A 142 -19.26 -14.25 1.26
C ASP A 142 -18.86 -13.53 2.56
N GLU A 143 -19.83 -13.38 3.45
CA GLU A 143 -19.66 -12.68 4.72
C GLU A 143 -18.66 -13.37 5.64
N GLU A 144 -18.69 -14.71 5.68
CA GLU A 144 -17.77 -15.50 6.52
C GLU A 144 -16.32 -15.29 6.07
N GLU A 145 -16.07 -15.33 4.75
CA GLU A 145 -14.75 -15.05 4.19
C GLU A 145 -14.30 -13.62 4.50
N ALA A 146 -15.20 -12.65 4.36
CA ALA A 146 -14.89 -11.25 4.65
C ALA A 146 -14.53 -11.02 6.12
N GLU A 147 -15.26 -11.63 7.05
CA GLU A 147 -14.96 -11.57 8.48
C GLU A 147 -13.61 -12.21 8.82
N LYS A 148 -13.34 -13.39 8.27
CA LYS A 148 -12.08 -14.10 8.43
C LYS A 148 -10.90 -13.29 7.88
N ALA A 149 -11.08 -12.69 6.71
CA ALA A 149 -10.07 -11.85 6.10
C ALA A 149 -9.79 -10.60 6.96
N ARG A 150 -10.83 -9.93 7.47
CA ARG A 150 -10.71 -8.79 8.40
C ARG A 150 -9.89 -9.17 9.63
N SER A 151 -10.21 -10.30 10.26
CA SER A 151 -9.48 -10.80 11.43
C SER A 151 -8.01 -11.04 11.11
N ASN A 152 -7.73 -11.75 10.01
CA ASN A 152 -6.37 -12.11 9.61
C ASN A 152 -5.54 -10.89 9.20
N LEU A 153 -6.09 -9.98 8.41
CA LEU A 153 -5.41 -8.75 8.00
C LEU A 153 -5.07 -7.88 9.22
N ASN A 154 -6.01 -7.68 10.12
CA ASN A 154 -5.79 -6.89 11.33
C ASN A 154 -4.79 -7.55 12.29
N LYS A 155 -4.73 -8.88 12.36
CA LYS A 155 -3.83 -9.59 13.26
C LYS A 155 -2.45 -9.80 12.67
N ASN A 156 -2.42 -10.34 11.45
CA ASN A 156 -1.22 -10.87 10.82
C ASN A 156 -0.69 -9.98 9.68
N GLY A 157 -1.54 -9.15 9.05
CA GLY A 157 -1.21 -8.32 7.89
C GLY A 157 -1.42 -9.02 6.55
N TYR A 158 -1.90 -10.25 6.54
CA TYR A 158 -2.21 -10.99 5.32
C TYR A 158 -3.40 -11.93 5.50
N HIS A 159 -4.01 -12.31 4.38
CA HIS A 159 -5.05 -13.32 4.28
C HIS A 159 -4.93 -14.08 2.97
N ILE A 160 -5.07 -15.39 3.03
CA ILE A 160 -5.20 -16.27 1.86
C ILE A 160 -6.68 -16.63 1.73
N MET A 161 -7.30 -16.25 0.61
CA MET A 161 -8.70 -16.54 0.37
C MET A 161 -8.95 -18.05 0.36
N SER A 162 -10.04 -18.50 0.96
CA SER A 162 -10.45 -19.90 0.92
C SER A 162 -10.94 -20.30 -0.48
N LYS A 163 -11.58 -19.37 -1.21
CA LYS A 163 -11.96 -19.55 -2.61
C LYS A 163 -10.81 -19.15 -3.54
N ARG A 164 -10.70 -19.91 -4.63
CA ARG A 164 -9.72 -19.68 -5.70
C ARG A 164 -10.45 -19.39 -7.00
N LEU A 165 -9.75 -18.75 -7.94
CA LEU A 165 -10.25 -18.68 -9.31
C LEU A 165 -10.43 -20.08 -9.90
N LYS A 166 -11.49 -20.25 -10.66
CA LYS A 166 -11.77 -21.50 -11.36
C LYS A 166 -10.67 -21.80 -12.39
N PRO A 167 -10.32 -23.09 -12.62
CA PRO A 167 -9.27 -23.47 -13.57
C PRO A 167 -9.45 -22.89 -14.98
N GLU A 168 -10.69 -22.76 -15.41
CA GLU A 168 -11.03 -22.22 -16.73
C GLU A 168 -10.65 -20.73 -16.83
N LEU A 169 -10.92 -19.95 -15.77
CA LEU A 169 -10.53 -18.54 -15.68
C LEU A 169 -9.01 -18.39 -15.61
N VAL A 170 -8.35 -19.21 -14.80
CA VAL A 170 -6.87 -19.23 -14.73
C VAL A 170 -6.27 -19.50 -16.10
N SER A 171 -6.81 -20.47 -16.84
CA SER A 171 -6.35 -20.78 -18.19
C SER A 171 -6.57 -19.64 -19.20
N GLN A 172 -7.66 -18.87 -19.02
CA GLN A 172 -7.89 -17.67 -19.83
C GLN A 172 -6.89 -16.57 -19.49
N ILE A 173 -6.65 -16.33 -18.19
CA ILE A 173 -5.65 -15.37 -17.73
C ILE A 173 -4.27 -15.73 -18.29
N GLN A 174 -3.83 -16.99 -18.17
CA GLN A 174 -2.53 -17.46 -18.70
C GLN A 174 -2.38 -17.14 -20.19
N ARG A 175 -3.41 -17.42 -21.00
CA ARG A 175 -3.39 -17.08 -22.42
C ARG A 175 -3.29 -15.59 -22.68
N SER A 176 -4.03 -14.78 -21.94
CA SER A 176 -3.99 -13.33 -22.08
C SER A 176 -2.62 -12.77 -21.67
N LEU A 177 -2.05 -13.23 -20.56
CA LEU A 177 -0.73 -12.81 -20.08
C LEU A 177 0.38 -13.18 -21.03
N SER A 178 0.27 -14.31 -21.76
CA SER A 178 1.28 -14.71 -22.77
C SER A 178 1.34 -13.76 -23.96
N ASN A 179 0.34 -12.90 -24.15
CA ASN A 179 0.27 -11.91 -25.22
C ASN A 179 0.70 -10.49 -24.77
N LEU A 180 1.12 -10.31 -23.52
CA LEU A 180 1.61 -9.04 -23.01
C LEU A 180 3.09 -8.84 -23.39
N THR A 181 3.50 -7.57 -23.36
CA THR A 181 4.91 -7.20 -23.57
C THR A 181 5.59 -6.98 -22.21
N TYR A 182 6.73 -7.59 -22.00
CA TYR A 182 7.49 -7.54 -20.74
C TYR A 182 8.85 -6.86 -20.94
N LYS A 183 9.37 -6.22 -19.87
CA LYS A 183 10.57 -5.36 -19.95
C LYS A 183 11.86 -6.08 -20.30
N ASN A 184 12.18 -7.18 -19.59
CA ASN A 184 13.48 -7.84 -19.79
C ASN A 184 13.40 -8.92 -20.89
N HIS A 185 12.32 -9.69 -20.89
CA HIS A 185 11.99 -10.65 -21.94
C HIS A 185 10.63 -10.25 -22.51
N PRO A 186 10.60 -9.72 -23.75
CA PRO A 186 9.37 -9.17 -24.32
C PRO A 186 8.18 -10.16 -24.39
N LYS A 187 8.47 -11.45 -24.39
CA LYS A 187 7.46 -12.51 -24.37
C LYS A 187 7.67 -13.44 -23.19
N PHE A 188 6.59 -13.94 -22.64
CA PHE A 188 6.62 -14.97 -21.61
C PHE A 188 7.27 -16.24 -22.16
N ASP A 189 8.33 -16.71 -21.51
CA ASP A 189 9.02 -17.96 -21.81
C ASP A 189 9.35 -18.71 -20.51
N PRO A 190 8.60 -19.77 -20.17
CA PRO A 190 8.82 -20.52 -18.94
C PRO A 190 10.10 -21.37 -18.96
N THR A 191 10.85 -21.43 -20.08
CA THR A 191 12.10 -22.18 -20.20
C THR A 191 13.33 -21.38 -19.85
N VAL A 192 13.23 -20.05 -19.79
CA VAL A 192 14.32 -19.16 -19.35
C VAL A 192 14.78 -19.54 -17.92
N ARG A 193 16.08 -19.45 -17.67
CA ARG A 193 16.73 -19.81 -16.39
C ARG A 193 17.82 -18.81 -16.00
N ASP A 194 17.55 -17.52 -16.14
CA ASP A 194 18.51 -16.45 -15.85
C ASP A 194 18.22 -15.72 -14.53
N GLY A 195 17.21 -16.16 -13.77
CA GLY A 195 16.80 -15.55 -12.52
C GLY A 195 16.06 -14.21 -12.65
N SER A 196 15.66 -13.86 -13.87
CA SER A 196 15.02 -12.57 -14.13
C SER A 196 13.62 -12.46 -13.52
N VAL A 197 13.25 -11.21 -13.22
CA VAL A 197 11.88 -10.79 -12.91
C VAL A 197 11.41 -9.88 -14.03
N ASN A 198 10.35 -10.27 -14.70
CA ASN A 198 9.89 -9.66 -15.94
C ASN A 198 8.53 -9.00 -15.72
N PHE A 199 8.53 -7.71 -15.39
CA PHE A 199 7.32 -6.90 -15.27
C PHE A 199 6.74 -6.57 -16.65
N VAL A 200 5.42 -6.49 -16.75
CA VAL A 200 4.77 -5.92 -17.92
C VAL A 200 5.32 -4.54 -18.21
N GLU A 201 5.55 -4.24 -19.48
CA GLU A 201 6.14 -2.96 -19.91
C GLU A 201 5.16 -1.80 -19.66
N ASP A 202 3.91 -1.98 -20.07
CA ASP A 202 2.82 -1.04 -19.83
C ASP A 202 1.68 -1.74 -19.05
N GLN A 203 1.40 -1.24 -17.85
CA GLN A 203 0.35 -1.80 -16.99
C GLN A 203 -1.06 -1.70 -17.61
N ARG A 204 -1.27 -0.77 -18.55
CA ARG A 204 -2.53 -0.64 -19.31
C ARG A 204 -2.85 -1.91 -20.07
N GLU A 205 -1.84 -2.55 -20.64
CA GLU A 205 -2.02 -3.83 -21.34
C GLU A 205 -2.66 -4.88 -20.44
N THR A 206 -2.36 -4.89 -19.14
CA THR A 206 -2.98 -5.83 -18.19
C THR A 206 -4.49 -5.60 -18.10
N ILE A 207 -4.93 -4.34 -18.02
CA ILE A 207 -6.37 -4.01 -17.95
C ILE A 207 -7.05 -4.30 -19.28
N GLU A 208 -6.45 -3.89 -20.40
CA GLU A 208 -7.04 -3.99 -21.72
C GLU A 208 -7.09 -5.43 -22.26
N LYS A 209 -6.04 -6.22 -22.02
CA LYS A 209 -5.88 -7.55 -22.61
C LYS A 209 -6.23 -8.70 -21.65
N VAL A 210 -6.43 -8.41 -20.36
CA VAL A 210 -6.84 -9.40 -19.34
C VAL A 210 -8.17 -8.99 -18.71
N PRO A 211 -9.31 -9.27 -19.36
CA PRO A 211 -10.63 -8.80 -18.90
C PRO A 211 -10.94 -9.13 -17.44
N MET A 212 -10.58 -10.35 -16.97
CA MET A 212 -10.77 -10.76 -15.59
C MET A 212 -10.06 -9.88 -14.56
N SER A 213 -9.11 -9.02 -14.99
CA SER A 213 -8.45 -8.07 -14.08
C SER A 213 -9.44 -7.09 -13.46
N ILE A 214 -10.43 -6.64 -14.23
CA ILE A 214 -11.51 -5.76 -13.77
C ILE A 214 -12.53 -6.55 -12.95
N ASP A 215 -12.93 -7.73 -13.41
CA ASP A 215 -13.92 -8.55 -12.72
C ASP A 215 -13.47 -8.94 -11.31
N LEU A 216 -12.16 -9.19 -11.12
CA LEU A 216 -11.61 -9.48 -9.80
C LEU A 216 -11.60 -8.23 -8.90
N MET A 217 -11.25 -7.06 -9.46
CA MET A 217 -11.32 -5.79 -8.72
C MET A 217 -12.73 -5.47 -8.24
N LEU A 218 -13.75 -5.89 -9.00
CA LEU A 218 -15.16 -5.61 -8.72
C LEU A 218 -15.86 -6.74 -7.97
N ASP A 219 -15.15 -7.82 -7.62
CA ASP A 219 -15.76 -8.90 -6.86
C ASP A 219 -16.27 -8.40 -5.50
N PRO A 220 -17.55 -8.65 -5.16
CA PRO A 220 -18.18 -8.08 -3.97
C PRO A 220 -17.47 -8.49 -2.67
N THR A 221 -17.00 -9.74 -2.56
CA THR A 221 -16.29 -10.19 -1.36
C THR A 221 -14.94 -9.48 -1.23
N ILE A 222 -14.18 -9.37 -2.31
CA ILE A 222 -12.89 -8.66 -2.32
C ILE A 222 -13.08 -7.18 -1.98
N MET A 223 -14.06 -6.53 -2.59
CA MET A 223 -14.32 -5.10 -2.35
C MET A 223 -14.76 -4.83 -0.91
N HIS A 224 -15.56 -5.71 -0.31
CA HIS A 224 -15.89 -5.62 1.12
C HIS A 224 -14.64 -5.72 2.00
N ILE A 225 -13.80 -6.72 1.76
CA ILE A 225 -12.55 -6.89 2.51
C ILE A 225 -11.65 -5.66 2.38
N VAL A 226 -11.42 -5.19 1.15
CA VAL A 226 -10.57 -4.03 0.86
C VAL A 226 -11.09 -2.78 1.56
N GLN A 227 -12.38 -2.50 1.42
CA GLN A 227 -13.01 -1.32 2.00
C GLN A 227 -13.02 -1.37 3.55
N ASP A 228 -13.29 -2.52 4.13
CA ASP A 228 -13.24 -2.72 5.58
C ASP A 228 -11.83 -2.57 6.12
N TYR A 229 -10.84 -3.12 5.42
CA TYR A 229 -9.45 -2.99 5.81
C TYR A 229 -8.96 -1.55 5.74
N LEU A 230 -9.22 -0.85 4.65
CA LEU A 230 -8.83 0.54 4.48
C LEU A 230 -9.58 1.49 5.44
N GLY A 231 -10.83 1.18 5.75
CA GLY A 231 -11.71 2.05 6.53
C GLY A 231 -12.30 3.21 5.73
N ALA A 232 -12.15 3.19 4.40
CA ALA A 232 -12.54 4.26 3.48
C ALA A 232 -12.94 3.68 2.11
N ALA A 233 -13.49 4.52 1.26
CA ALA A 233 -13.68 4.21 -0.16
C ALA A 233 -12.33 3.96 -0.82
N PRO A 234 -12.09 2.78 -1.42
CA PRO A 234 -10.80 2.43 -2.00
C PRO A 234 -10.54 3.14 -3.32
N VAL A 235 -9.27 3.41 -3.58
CA VAL A 235 -8.77 3.84 -4.89
C VAL A 235 -7.84 2.77 -5.42
N ASN A 236 -8.10 2.22 -6.61
CA ASN A 236 -7.13 1.35 -7.27
C ASN A 236 -5.96 2.17 -7.79
N MET A 237 -4.77 1.86 -7.31
CA MET A 237 -3.54 2.59 -7.63
C MET A 237 -2.68 1.88 -8.66
N GLN A 238 -2.84 0.57 -8.78
CA GLN A 238 -1.99 -0.22 -9.64
C GLN A 238 -2.66 -1.54 -10.02
N VAL A 239 -2.52 -1.93 -11.29
CA VAL A 239 -2.72 -3.28 -11.78
C VAL A 239 -1.45 -3.70 -12.48
N ASN A 240 -0.75 -4.69 -11.97
CA ASN A 240 0.52 -5.11 -12.50
C ASN A 240 0.56 -6.63 -12.70
N THR A 241 1.40 -7.08 -13.59
CA THR A 241 1.68 -8.50 -13.78
C THR A 241 3.16 -8.70 -14.07
N TRP A 242 3.68 -9.82 -13.61
CA TRP A 242 5.04 -10.23 -13.92
C TRP A 242 5.21 -11.73 -13.83
N TRP A 243 6.29 -12.20 -14.41
CA TRP A 243 6.78 -13.54 -14.24
C TRP A 243 8.24 -13.55 -13.82
N SER A 244 8.61 -14.55 -13.04
CA SER A 244 9.96 -14.75 -12.52
C SER A 244 10.40 -16.15 -12.81
N VAL A 245 11.70 -16.36 -13.04
CA VAL A 245 12.30 -17.65 -13.36
C VAL A 245 13.44 -18.00 -12.44
N ALA A 246 13.72 -19.28 -12.32
CA ALA A 246 14.89 -19.76 -11.60
C ALA A 246 16.20 -19.40 -12.33
N GLY A 247 17.35 -19.45 -11.64
CA GLY A 247 18.68 -19.39 -12.23
C GLY A 247 19.56 -18.22 -11.81
N GLY A 248 19.05 -17.28 -11.00
CA GLY A 248 19.81 -16.12 -10.52
C GLY A 248 19.85 -15.98 -9.01
N GLY A 249 20.59 -14.98 -8.55
CA GLY A 249 20.54 -14.50 -7.17
C GLY A 249 19.22 -13.76 -6.88
N ALA A 250 19.01 -13.36 -5.63
CA ALA A 250 17.83 -12.58 -5.24
C ALA A 250 17.79 -11.25 -5.99
N SER A 251 16.70 -10.98 -6.69
CA SER A 251 16.41 -9.64 -7.22
C SER A 251 15.96 -8.71 -6.08
N ILE A 252 15.90 -7.41 -6.36
CA ILE A 252 15.50 -6.39 -5.37
C ILE A 252 14.18 -6.73 -4.68
N THR A 253 13.18 -7.25 -5.42
CA THR A 253 11.87 -7.63 -4.87
C THR A 253 11.87 -8.95 -4.10
N GLN A 254 12.98 -9.69 -4.15
CA GLN A 254 13.17 -10.94 -3.43
C GLN A 254 13.98 -10.76 -2.14
N MET A 255 14.44 -9.54 -1.84
CA MET A 255 15.01 -9.17 -0.54
C MET A 255 13.87 -8.74 0.39
N TRP A 256 14.05 -8.97 1.70
CA TRP A 256 13.11 -8.48 2.70
C TRP A 256 12.97 -6.96 2.66
N HIS A 257 11.74 -6.49 2.64
CA HIS A 257 11.43 -5.06 2.64
C HIS A 257 10.04 -4.77 3.19
N GLN A 258 9.78 -3.50 3.40
CA GLN A 258 8.47 -2.96 3.73
C GLN A 258 8.13 -1.89 2.69
N ASP A 259 6.87 -1.84 2.28
CA ASP A 259 6.39 -0.80 1.39
C ASP A 259 5.79 0.34 2.22
N PHE A 260 6.42 1.50 2.19
CA PHE A 260 5.91 2.73 2.81
C PHE A 260 5.43 3.72 1.73
N THR A 261 4.74 3.21 0.73
CA THR A 261 4.29 4.03 -0.39
C THR A 261 3.19 5.00 0.01
N TRP A 262 2.36 4.63 0.99
CA TRP A 262 1.26 5.46 1.43
C TRP A 262 0.83 5.17 2.88
N VAL A 263 -0.12 6.01 3.41
CA VAL A 263 -0.65 5.90 4.76
C VAL A 263 -1.28 4.54 5.02
N LYS A 264 -2.18 4.11 4.13
CA LYS A 264 -2.82 2.80 4.22
C LYS A 264 -3.17 2.29 2.82
N PHE A 265 -2.75 1.09 2.54
CA PHE A 265 -3.00 0.40 1.28
C PHE A 265 -2.98 -1.11 1.50
N ILE A 266 -3.52 -1.85 0.53
CA ILE A 266 -3.55 -3.30 0.54
C ILE A 266 -3.25 -3.80 -0.87
N LYS A 267 -2.47 -4.84 -0.99
CA LYS A 267 -2.19 -5.52 -2.25
C LYS A 267 -2.94 -6.83 -2.33
N ILE A 268 -3.44 -7.11 -3.51
CA ILE A 268 -4.06 -8.39 -3.86
C ILE A 268 -3.17 -9.05 -4.87
N PHE A 269 -2.78 -10.30 -4.62
CA PHE A 269 -2.00 -11.10 -5.56
C PHE A 269 -2.82 -12.31 -6.00
N VAL A 270 -2.69 -12.67 -7.27
CA VAL A 270 -3.25 -13.90 -7.82
C VAL A 270 -2.12 -14.73 -8.41
N TYR A 271 -1.97 -15.94 -7.93
CA TYR A 271 -1.07 -16.92 -8.51
C TYR A 271 -1.65 -17.51 -9.79
N VAL A 272 -0.99 -17.29 -10.90
CA VAL A 272 -1.46 -17.75 -12.21
C VAL A 272 -0.98 -19.18 -12.52
N ASN A 273 0.06 -19.65 -11.83
CA ASN A 273 0.50 -21.04 -11.82
C ASN A 273 0.58 -21.55 -10.37
N ASN A 274 0.86 -22.84 -10.19
CA ASN A 274 1.10 -23.36 -8.84
C ASN A 274 2.35 -22.73 -8.25
N VAL A 275 2.28 -22.20 -7.04
CA VAL A 275 3.37 -21.50 -6.36
C VAL A 275 3.62 -22.13 -5.00
N TYR A 276 4.84 -22.63 -4.84
CA TYR A 276 5.34 -23.21 -3.61
C TYR A 276 6.71 -22.63 -3.28
N LYS A 277 7.28 -23.01 -2.14
CA LYS A 277 8.57 -22.49 -1.69
C LYS A 277 9.69 -22.68 -2.73
N ALA A 278 9.70 -23.78 -3.45
CA ALA A 278 10.73 -24.07 -4.45
C ALA A 278 10.68 -23.14 -5.68
N ASN A 279 9.49 -22.72 -6.09
CA ASN A 279 9.29 -21.86 -7.25
C ASN A 279 8.81 -20.44 -6.89
N GLY A 280 9.18 -19.94 -5.71
CA GLY A 280 9.13 -18.52 -5.42
C GLY A 280 7.90 -18.05 -4.65
N ALA A 281 7.38 -18.83 -3.69
CA ALA A 281 6.29 -18.39 -2.82
C ALA A 281 6.57 -17.01 -2.20
N HIS A 282 5.55 -16.21 -2.05
CA HIS A 282 5.63 -14.99 -1.27
C HIS A 282 5.82 -15.33 0.21
N ARG A 283 6.63 -14.57 0.92
CA ARG A 283 6.88 -14.77 2.35
C ARG A 283 6.66 -13.48 3.13
N TYR A 284 6.23 -13.63 4.37
CA TYR A 284 5.79 -12.53 5.21
C TYR A 284 6.13 -12.76 6.68
N ILE A 285 6.38 -11.69 7.42
CA ILE A 285 6.51 -11.73 8.88
C ILE A 285 5.19 -11.26 9.50
N PRO A 286 4.34 -12.16 10.03
CA PRO A 286 3.05 -11.81 10.59
C PRO A 286 3.14 -10.73 11.67
N GLY A 287 2.31 -9.69 11.55
CA GLY A 287 2.20 -8.60 12.52
C GLY A 287 3.30 -7.53 12.45
N SER A 288 4.29 -7.66 11.57
CA SER A 288 5.41 -6.71 11.45
C SER A 288 5.01 -5.33 10.92
N PHE A 289 3.82 -5.16 10.41
CA PHE A 289 3.29 -3.87 9.96
C PHE A 289 2.85 -2.94 11.10
N LYS A 290 2.73 -3.45 12.34
CA LYS A 290 2.19 -2.71 13.49
C LYS A 290 3.20 -1.90 14.25
N ASP A 291 4.47 -2.25 14.15
CA ASP A 291 5.53 -1.65 14.94
C ASP A 291 6.82 -1.58 14.10
N ILE A 292 7.29 -0.36 13.89
CA ILE A 292 8.55 -0.10 13.18
C ILE A 292 9.71 0.25 14.13
N SER A 293 9.53 0.13 15.45
CA SER A 293 10.59 0.47 16.41
C SER A 293 11.89 -0.28 16.14
N HIS A 294 11.77 -1.57 15.79
CA HIS A 294 12.94 -2.38 15.40
C HIS A 294 13.61 -1.90 14.11
N VAL A 295 12.84 -1.35 13.19
CA VAL A 295 13.35 -0.77 11.93
C VAL A 295 14.13 0.51 12.20
N LEU A 296 13.67 1.31 13.17
CA LEU A 296 14.36 2.53 13.60
C LEU A 296 15.69 2.26 14.27
N GLU A 297 15.86 1.06 14.85
CA GLU A 297 17.12 0.59 15.44
C GLU A 297 18.10 0.07 14.38
N LEU A 298 17.62 -0.32 13.21
CA LEU A 298 18.48 -0.64 12.06
C LEU A 298 19.16 0.67 11.62
N LYS A 299 20.08 1.11 12.43
CA LYS A 299 20.94 2.26 12.14
C LYS A 299 21.80 1.84 10.98
N HIS A 300 21.42 2.14 9.76
CA HIS A 300 22.48 2.30 8.76
C HIS A 300 21.93 2.49 7.34
N GLY A 301 22.67 3.26 6.62
CA GLY A 301 22.57 3.72 5.26
C GLY A 301 21.94 2.80 4.21
N ASP A 302 22.01 1.51 4.37
CA ASP A 302 21.42 0.58 3.40
C ASP A 302 19.90 0.50 3.53
N TYR A 303 19.32 0.51 4.72
CA TYR A 303 17.87 0.50 4.87
C TYR A 303 17.25 1.87 4.51
N GLU A 304 17.86 2.97 4.92
CA GLU A 304 17.38 4.32 4.58
C GLU A 304 17.47 4.60 3.07
N VAL A 305 18.46 4.03 2.39
CA VAL A 305 18.67 4.21 0.95
C VAL A 305 17.91 3.16 0.13
N SER A 306 17.94 1.89 0.52
CA SER A 306 17.41 0.78 -0.27
C SER A 306 16.09 0.21 0.22
N ASN A 307 15.69 0.49 1.45
CA ASN A 307 14.54 -0.14 2.12
C ASN A 307 14.62 -1.68 2.12
N ARG A 308 15.83 -2.23 2.25
CA ARG A 308 16.10 -3.67 2.18
C ARG A 308 16.80 -4.15 3.45
N VAL A 309 16.37 -5.31 3.93
CA VAL A 309 16.88 -5.95 5.14
C VAL A 309 17.42 -7.32 4.78
N SER A 310 18.58 -7.66 5.35
CA SER A 310 19.19 -8.96 5.11
C SER A 310 18.42 -10.10 5.81
N GLU A 311 18.57 -11.30 5.30
CA GLU A 311 18.02 -12.51 5.92
C GLU A 311 18.44 -12.67 7.38
N ALA A 312 19.72 -12.41 7.67
CA ALA A 312 20.28 -12.53 9.02
C ALA A 312 19.63 -11.52 9.99
N GLU A 313 19.37 -10.30 9.55
CA GLU A 313 18.69 -9.27 10.34
C GLU A 313 17.23 -9.63 10.63
N ILE A 314 16.51 -10.12 9.62
CA ILE A 314 15.12 -10.58 9.82
C ILE A 314 15.07 -11.75 10.81
N GLN A 315 15.98 -12.72 10.71
CA GLN A 315 16.03 -13.84 11.65
C GLN A 315 16.37 -13.39 13.06
N LYS A 316 17.19 -12.33 13.22
CA LYS A 316 17.48 -11.73 14.51
C LYS A 316 16.27 -10.99 15.09
N LEU A 317 15.54 -10.21 14.28
CA LEU A 317 14.39 -9.43 14.72
C LEU A 317 13.14 -10.31 14.97
N TYR A 318 12.94 -11.31 14.15
CA TYR A 318 11.73 -12.14 14.13
C TYR A 318 12.05 -13.64 14.02
N PRO A 319 12.76 -14.22 15.02
CA PRO A 319 13.23 -15.60 14.94
C PRO A 319 12.06 -16.58 14.76
N GLY A 320 12.09 -17.34 13.68
CA GLY A 320 11.10 -18.39 13.39
C GLY A 320 9.68 -17.91 13.08
N LYS A 321 9.47 -16.61 12.81
CA LYS A 321 8.12 -16.05 12.52
C LYS A 321 7.78 -15.99 11.02
N GLU A 322 8.69 -16.39 10.17
CA GLU A 322 8.48 -16.37 8.72
C GLU A 322 7.34 -17.31 8.31
N THR A 323 6.46 -16.81 7.47
CA THR A 323 5.36 -17.56 6.85
C THR A 323 5.50 -17.53 5.33
N TYR A 324 5.27 -18.69 4.69
CA TYR A 324 5.24 -18.82 3.23
C TYR A 324 3.79 -18.87 2.76
N MET A 325 3.45 -18.06 1.79
CA MET A 325 2.14 -18.05 1.16
C MET A 325 2.19 -18.94 -0.06
N GLU A 326 1.83 -20.20 0.11
CA GLU A 326 1.84 -21.22 -0.92
C GLU A 326 0.41 -21.50 -1.42
N GLY A 327 0.30 -21.93 -2.66
CA GLY A 327 -0.99 -22.36 -3.20
C GLY A 327 -0.97 -22.78 -4.66
N PRO A 328 -1.99 -23.53 -5.09
CA PRO A 328 -2.17 -23.86 -6.49
C PRO A 328 -2.60 -22.64 -7.31
N ALA A 329 -2.58 -22.78 -8.61
CA ALA A 329 -3.06 -21.77 -9.54
C ALA A 329 -4.48 -21.29 -9.18
N GLY A 330 -4.70 -20.00 -9.27
CA GLY A 330 -5.94 -19.33 -8.87
C GLY A 330 -5.98 -18.91 -7.39
N THR A 331 -4.96 -19.22 -6.59
CA THR A 331 -4.87 -18.71 -5.19
C THR A 331 -4.81 -17.20 -5.17
N ILE A 332 -5.59 -16.61 -4.26
CA ILE A 332 -5.71 -15.16 -4.06
C ILE A 332 -5.17 -14.82 -2.68
N LEU A 333 -4.25 -13.86 -2.62
CA LEU A 333 -3.64 -13.35 -1.41
C LEU A 333 -4.02 -11.88 -1.24
N LEU A 334 -4.35 -11.48 -0.01
CA LEU A 334 -4.49 -10.07 0.37
C LEU A 334 -3.41 -9.77 1.39
N GLU A 335 -2.70 -8.66 1.22
CA GLU A 335 -1.51 -8.37 2.02
C GLU A 335 -1.32 -6.87 2.27
N ASP A 336 -1.07 -6.52 3.52
CA ASP A 336 -0.54 -5.23 3.91
C ASP A 336 0.98 -5.26 3.80
N THR A 337 1.50 -4.83 2.67
CA THR A 337 2.94 -4.85 2.40
C THR A 337 3.74 -3.81 3.17
N ARG A 338 3.12 -3.06 4.12
CA ARG A 338 3.84 -2.31 5.14
C ARG A 338 4.54 -3.25 6.14
N GLY A 339 4.10 -4.51 6.24
CA GLY A 339 4.84 -5.55 6.95
C GLY A 339 6.06 -6.05 6.16
N PHE A 340 7.01 -6.65 6.85
CA PHE A 340 8.16 -7.27 6.20
C PHE A 340 7.71 -8.42 5.31
N HIS A 341 8.03 -8.30 4.03
CA HIS A 341 7.71 -9.29 3.02
C HIS A 341 8.84 -9.44 1.99
N ALA A 342 8.83 -10.55 1.27
CA ALA A 342 9.77 -10.82 0.20
C ALA A 342 9.27 -11.93 -0.73
N GLY A 343 9.65 -11.91 -1.99
CA GLY A 343 9.57 -13.09 -2.84
C GLY A 343 10.71 -14.07 -2.51
N VAL A 344 10.45 -15.37 -2.54
CA VAL A 344 11.53 -16.35 -2.47
C VAL A 344 12.25 -16.39 -3.83
N PRO A 345 13.60 -16.35 -3.88
CA PRO A 345 14.33 -16.67 -5.10
C PRO A 345 13.97 -18.07 -5.60
N LEU A 346 13.61 -18.20 -6.88
CA LEU A 346 13.18 -19.45 -7.44
C LEU A 346 14.37 -20.42 -7.58
N LYS A 347 14.21 -21.63 -7.05
CA LYS A 347 15.17 -22.72 -7.24
C LYS A 347 14.89 -23.51 -8.51
N GLU A 348 13.63 -23.53 -8.92
CA GLU A 348 13.18 -24.26 -10.12
C GLU A 348 11.97 -23.59 -10.76
N GLY A 349 11.71 -23.89 -12.02
CA GLY A 349 10.51 -23.48 -12.74
C GLY A 349 10.36 -21.97 -12.90
N TYR A 350 9.11 -21.55 -12.83
CA TYR A 350 8.71 -20.15 -12.95
C TYR A 350 7.55 -19.83 -11.99
N ARG A 351 7.37 -18.54 -11.74
CA ARG A 351 6.19 -18.00 -11.06
C ARG A 351 5.61 -16.89 -11.92
N GLN A 352 4.31 -16.95 -12.18
CA GLN A 352 3.56 -15.90 -12.86
C GLN A 352 2.44 -15.42 -11.94
N LEU A 353 2.30 -14.12 -11.79
CA LEU A 353 1.29 -13.54 -10.93
C LEU A 353 0.77 -12.19 -11.42
N MET A 354 -0.41 -11.83 -10.95
CA MET A 354 -1.03 -10.52 -11.08
C MET A 354 -1.11 -9.86 -9.71
N GLN A 355 -1.05 -8.53 -9.69
CA GLN A 355 -1.18 -7.70 -8.49
C GLN A 355 -2.11 -6.54 -8.73
N TRP A 356 -2.96 -6.26 -7.77
CA TRP A 356 -3.68 -5.00 -7.62
C TRP A 356 -3.24 -4.32 -6.34
N GLU A 357 -3.18 -3.00 -6.37
CA GLU A 357 -2.95 -2.19 -5.18
C GLU A 357 -4.11 -1.22 -5.00
N PHE A 358 -4.73 -1.30 -3.81
CA PHE A 358 -5.76 -0.37 -3.39
C PHE A 358 -5.26 0.48 -2.23
N ALA A 359 -5.48 1.77 -2.32
CA ALA A 359 -5.10 2.72 -1.28
C ALA A 359 -6.32 3.48 -0.74
N ILE A 360 -6.14 4.06 0.44
CA ILE A 360 -7.15 4.87 1.12
C ILE A 360 -7.42 6.20 0.40
N SER A 361 -6.46 6.68 -0.38
CA SER A 361 -6.56 7.87 -1.24
C SER A 361 -5.51 7.80 -2.34
N ASN A 362 -5.66 8.64 -3.38
CA ASN A 362 -4.67 8.75 -4.45
C ASN A 362 -3.34 9.33 -3.92
N TYR A 363 -2.21 8.78 -4.33
CA TYR A 363 -0.88 9.23 -3.92
C TYR A 363 0.14 9.36 -5.07
N ARG A 364 -0.29 9.23 -6.35
CA ARG A 364 0.58 9.31 -7.53
C ARG A 364 0.04 10.29 -8.57
N TYR A 365 0.91 11.15 -9.13
CA TYR A 365 0.59 12.07 -10.22
C TYR A 365 0.42 11.39 -11.57
N ASP A 366 1.29 10.47 -11.86
CA ASP A 366 1.43 9.82 -13.16
C ASP A 366 0.30 8.82 -13.46
N TRP A 367 -0.54 8.56 -12.46
CA TRP A 367 -1.68 7.66 -12.57
C TRP A 367 -3.03 8.36 -12.73
N ASN A 368 -3.08 9.71 -12.72
CA ASN A 368 -4.32 10.46 -12.93
C ASN A 368 -5.00 10.19 -14.29
N GLU A 369 -4.25 9.65 -15.26
CA GLU A 369 -4.81 9.17 -16.53
C GLU A 369 -5.35 7.73 -16.43
N TRP A 370 -5.03 7.00 -15.36
CA TRP A 370 -5.22 5.53 -15.23
C TRP A 370 -5.94 5.11 -13.96
N ALA A 371 -6.07 6.00 -12.99
CA ALA A 371 -6.94 5.71 -11.88
C ALA A 371 -8.29 5.34 -12.51
N VAL A 372 -8.68 4.07 -12.44
CA VAL A 372 -10.07 3.67 -12.61
C VAL A 372 -10.76 4.45 -11.51
N THR A 373 -11.08 5.67 -11.88
CA THR A 373 -11.71 6.68 -11.06
C THR A 373 -12.85 5.99 -10.36
N ARG A 374 -12.79 6.04 -9.04
CA ARG A 374 -13.84 5.68 -8.12
C ARG A 374 -14.92 4.86 -8.79
N ILE A 375 -14.85 3.55 -8.60
CA ILE A 375 -15.91 2.65 -9.06
C ILE A 375 -17.15 3.11 -8.29
N CYS A 376 -17.98 3.88 -8.99
CA CYS A 376 -19.29 4.29 -8.49
C CYS A 376 -20.26 3.14 -8.64
#